data_46cfb3faa2bc1bacc83df7239d1157a8
#
_entry.id   46cfb3faa2bc1bacc83df7239d1157a8
#
_cell.length_a   1.000
_cell.length_b   1.000
_cell.length_c   1.000
_cell.angle_alpha   90.00
_cell.angle_beta   90.00
_cell.angle_gamma   90.00
#
_symmetry.space_group_name_H-M   'P 1'
#
loop_
_entity.id
_entity.type
_entity.pdbx_description
1 polymer ?
#
loop_
_entity_poly.entity_id
_entity_poly.type
_entity_poly.pdbx_seq_one_letter_code
_entity_poly.pdbx_strand_id
1 'polypeptide(L)'
;MKFKNILVVLNPSNEKQYALARAVRLVEEQKNETKVKITALLSVYDLSYEMSALLSSEERSEMHQQVIEKHRHAVQYYLDKYANPEIELQSHIVWNSNEADAINEEVENNNYDLVVKYTKDEEKLTSLIFTPIDWQLLRKCPIPVLMVRDGDWKHQRRILVAVNVSGEQEYQDEFNQELVETGISLAENLNRGNVHLVAAYPSAPINMAIDLPEFNTAGYENGIRGQHLINMKALRQRFGIDEDHTLVREGFPEEVIPEVAKGIDAELVI
;
A
#
# COMPACT_ATOMS: atom_id res chain seq x y z
N MET A 1 -4.27 15.22 -1.71
CA MET A 1 -2.99 14.88 -1.02
C MET A 1 -1.87 14.92 -2.05
N LYS A 2 -0.76 15.63 -1.81
CA LYS A 2 0.40 15.68 -2.71
C LYS A 2 1.62 15.19 -1.95
N PHE A 3 2.35 14.26 -2.51
CA PHE A 3 3.56 13.73 -1.91
C PHE A 3 4.77 14.57 -2.34
N LYS A 4 5.61 14.97 -1.40
CA LYS A 4 6.78 15.82 -1.62
C LYS A 4 8.11 15.14 -1.26
N ASN A 5 8.08 14.16 -0.37
CA ASN A 5 9.26 13.42 0.09
C ASN A 5 8.94 11.93 0.17
N ILE A 6 9.34 11.20 -0.85
CA ILE A 6 8.94 9.80 -1.06
C ILE A 6 10.13 8.88 -0.78
N LEU A 7 9.92 7.87 0.06
CA LEU A 7 10.85 6.77 0.25
C LEU A 7 10.49 5.61 -0.68
N VAL A 8 11.41 5.20 -1.53
CA VAL A 8 11.22 4.09 -2.46
C VAL A 8 12.12 2.93 -2.09
N VAL A 9 11.56 1.77 -1.83
CA VAL A 9 12.32 0.55 -1.52
C VAL A 9 12.73 -0.13 -2.81
N LEU A 10 14.05 -0.25 -3.03
CA LEU A 10 14.61 -0.96 -4.19
C LEU A 10 14.64 -2.45 -3.94
N ASN A 11 14.40 -3.23 -4.97
CA ASN A 11 14.55 -4.68 -4.93
C ASN A 11 15.78 -5.09 -5.77
N PRO A 12 16.87 -5.57 -5.14
CA PRO A 12 18.10 -5.90 -5.84
C PRO A 12 17.96 -7.09 -6.81
N SER A 13 16.91 -7.91 -6.65
CA SER A 13 16.64 -9.06 -7.51
C SER A 13 15.89 -8.73 -8.80
N ASN A 14 15.39 -7.50 -8.94
CA ASN A 14 14.60 -7.09 -10.09
C ASN A 14 15.41 -6.19 -11.04
N GLU A 15 15.44 -6.53 -12.32
CA GLU A 15 16.00 -5.64 -13.35
C GLU A 15 15.17 -4.35 -13.52
N LYS A 16 13.82 -4.48 -13.41
CA LYS A 16 12.90 -3.36 -13.45
C LYS A 16 12.50 -2.98 -12.03
N GLN A 17 12.83 -1.75 -11.64
CA GLN A 17 12.48 -1.21 -10.32
C GLN A 17 11.05 -0.65 -10.36
N TYR A 18 10.04 -1.53 -10.20
CA TYR A 18 8.62 -1.16 -10.31
C TYR A 18 8.21 -0.08 -9.32
N ALA A 19 8.70 -0.16 -8.07
CA ALA A 19 8.43 0.85 -7.05
C ALA A 19 8.96 2.23 -7.46
N LEU A 20 10.21 2.30 -7.96
CA LEU A 20 10.81 3.55 -8.42
C LEU A 20 10.08 4.10 -9.65
N ALA A 21 9.78 3.25 -10.63
CA ALA A 21 9.02 3.64 -11.80
C ALA A 21 7.63 4.21 -11.43
N ARG A 22 6.97 3.59 -10.45
CA ARG A 22 5.66 4.04 -9.96
C ARG A 22 5.74 5.37 -9.22
N ALA A 23 6.74 5.55 -8.36
CA ALA A 23 6.96 6.80 -7.64
C ALA A 23 7.26 7.96 -8.59
N VAL A 24 8.12 7.76 -9.59
CA VAL A 24 8.43 8.78 -10.61
C VAL A 24 7.16 9.15 -11.38
N ARG A 25 6.39 8.17 -11.83
CA ARG A 25 5.14 8.43 -12.55
C ARG A 25 4.09 9.14 -11.69
N LEU A 26 3.99 8.79 -10.40
CA LEU A 26 3.12 9.49 -9.45
C LEU A 26 3.46 10.98 -9.38
N VAL A 27 4.75 11.31 -9.35
CA VAL A 27 5.21 12.70 -9.30
C VAL A 27 4.92 13.45 -10.61
N GLU A 28 5.16 12.82 -11.77
CA GLU A 28 4.88 13.40 -13.09
C GLU A 28 3.40 13.77 -13.26
N GLU A 29 2.51 13.00 -12.64
CA GLU A 29 1.07 13.22 -12.73
C GLU A 29 0.55 14.26 -11.74
N GLN A 30 1.26 14.49 -10.63
CA GLN A 30 0.83 15.41 -9.54
C GLN A 30 1.05 16.87 -9.84
N LYS A 31 1.33 17.41 -10.91
CA LYS A 31 1.54 18.86 -11.17
C LYS A 31 2.05 19.61 -9.91
N ASN A 32 3.31 19.37 -9.58
CA ASN A 32 3.93 19.97 -8.41
C ASN A 32 4.50 21.35 -8.73
N GLU A 33 4.40 22.29 -7.78
CA GLU A 33 5.01 23.62 -7.90
C GLU A 33 6.50 23.61 -7.53
N THR A 34 6.93 22.60 -6.80
CA THR A 34 8.31 22.42 -6.33
C THR A 34 8.80 21.03 -6.68
N LYS A 35 10.12 20.84 -6.77
CA LYS A 35 10.70 19.51 -6.95
C LYS A 35 10.29 18.58 -5.83
N VAL A 36 10.00 17.33 -6.20
CA VAL A 36 9.72 16.24 -5.27
C VAL A 36 11.02 15.50 -4.99
N LYS A 37 11.27 15.19 -3.73
CA LYS A 37 12.42 14.40 -3.33
C LYS A 37 12.03 12.92 -3.30
N ILE A 38 12.80 12.08 -3.98
CA ILE A 38 12.69 10.62 -3.92
C ILE A 38 14.00 10.05 -3.39
N THR A 39 13.94 9.35 -2.27
CA THR A 39 15.06 8.60 -1.71
C THR A 39 14.89 7.12 -2.03
N ALA A 40 15.81 6.56 -2.80
CA ALA A 40 15.85 5.13 -3.10
C ALA A 40 16.63 4.40 -2.01
N LEU A 41 15.93 3.67 -1.16
CA LEU A 41 16.47 2.85 -0.07
C LEU A 41 16.78 1.44 -0.57
N LEU A 42 17.98 0.97 -0.31
CA LEU A 42 18.37 -0.41 -0.49
C LEU A 42 18.89 -0.98 0.84
N SER A 43 18.18 -1.95 1.41
CA SER A 43 18.69 -2.75 2.52
C SER A 43 19.49 -3.92 1.97
N VAL A 44 20.74 -4.04 2.40
CA VAL A 44 21.62 -5.16 2.05
C VAL A 44 22.02 -5.91 3.29
N TYR A 45 22.05 -7.23 3.19
CA TYR A 45 22.51 -8.10 4.26
C TYR A 45 23.02 -9.42 3.68
N ASP A 46 24.13 -9.88 4.20
CA ASP A 46 24.67 -11.18 3.85
C ASP A 46 25.24 -11.83 5.12
N LEU A 47 24.59 -12.92 5.54
CA LEU A 47 24.95 -13.66 6.74
C LEU A 47 26.40 -14.16 6.73
N SER A 48 26.99 -14.41 5.56
CA SER A 48 28.38 -14.90 5.45
C SER A 48 29.39 -13.92 6.03
N TYR A 49 29.10 -12.63 5.99
CA TYR A 49 29.94 -11.58 6.58
C TYR A 49 29.77 -11.46 8.10
N GLU A 50 28.64 -11.90 8.64
CA GLU A 50 28.39 -11.89 10.10
C GLU A 50 28.98 -13.11 10.81
N MET A 51 29.08 -14.24 10.10
CA MET A 51 29.53 -15.51 10.68
C MET A 51 31.05 -15.61 10.92
N SER A 52 31.81 -14.60 10.54
CA SER A 52 33.26 -14.61 10.74
C SER A 52 33.62 -14.21 12.16
N ALA A 53 33.62 -15.19 13.09
CA ALA A 53 34.08 -15.01 14.46
C ALA A 53 35.56 -14.60 14.58
N LEU A 54 36.29 -14.59 13.45
CA LEU A 54 37.71 -14.26 13.37
C LEU A 54 37.97 -12.78 13.08
N LEU A 55 36.93 -12.03 12.67
CA LEU A 55 37.07 -10.61 12.33
C LEU A 55 36.78 -9.72 13.55
N SER A 56 37.59 -8.69 13.70
CA SER A 56 37.32 -7.58 14.63
C SER A 56 36.06 -6.77 14.20
N SER A 57 35.56 -5.94 15.08
CA SER A 57 34.45 -5.03 14.76
C SER A 57 34.79 -4.06 13.63
N GLU A 58 36.04 -3.59 13.58
CA GLU A 58 36.54 -2.70 12.55
C GLU A 58 36.59 -3.37 11.18
N GLU A 59 37.17 -4.58 11.10
CA GLU A 59 37.25 -5.35 9.86
C GLU A 59 35.84 -5.68 9.31
N ARG A 60 34.87 -6.01 10.19
CA ARG A 60 33.48 -6.19 9.76
C ARG A 60 32.86 -4.93 9.22
N SER A 61 33.08 -3.78 9.88
CA SER A 61 32.59 -2.49 9.41
C SER A 61 33.15 -2.14 8.04
N GLU A 62 34.44 -2.37 7.80
CA GLU A 62 35.08 -2.16 6.51
C GLU A 62 34.47 -3.05 5.41
N MET A 63 34.22 -4.33 5.74
CA MET A 63 33.56 -5.25 4.81
C MET A 63 32.13 -4.84 4.48
N HIS A 64 31.35 -4.41 5.46
CA HIS A 64 30.00 -3.87 5.22
C HIS A 64 30.06 -2.65 4.27
N GLN A 65 31.01 -1.73 4.48
CA GLN A 65 31.20 -0.57 3.62
C GLN A 65 31.57 -0.97 2.19
N GLN A 66 32.43 -1.97 2.01
CA GLN A 66 32.77 -2.48 0.68
C GLN A 66 31.57 -3.08 -0.05
N VAL A 67 30.71 -3.82 0.66
CA VAL A 67 29.48 -4.37 0.10
C VAL A 67 28.51 -3.23 -0.28
N ILE A 68 28.32 -2.26 0.59
CA ILE A 68 27.51 -1.07 0.31
C ILE A 68 28.03 -0.35 -0.94
N GLU A 69 29.34 -0.13 -1.05
CA GLU A 69 29.94 0.54 -2.20
C GLU A 69 29.76 -0.24 -3.51
N LYS A 70 29.83 -1.57 -3.45
CA LYS A 70 29.53 -2.43 -4.62
C LYS A 70 28.10 -2.24 -5.12
N HIS A 71 27.13 -2.06 -4.23
CA HIS A 71 25.74 -1.83 -4.61
C HIS A 71 25.50 -0.39 -5.10
N ARG A 72 26.32 0.57 -4.71
CA ARG A 72 26.18 1.99 -5.10
C ARG A 72 26.13 2.19 -6.61
N HIS A 73 27.00 1.51 -7.35
CA HIS A 73 27.02 1.60 -8.82
C HIS A 73 25.72 1.08 -9.45
N ALA A 74 25.19 -0.04 -8.95
CA ALA A 74 23.93 -0.59 -9.44
C ALA A 74 22.73 0.33 -9.12
N VAL A 75 22.71 0.90 -7.92
CA VAL A 75 21.67 1.85 -7.53
C VAL A 75 21.75 3.11 -8.39
N GLN A 76 22.96 3.66 -8.62
CA GLN A 76 23.16 4.83 -9.47
C GLN A 76 22.64 4.59 -10.89
N TYR A 77 22.87 3.42 -11.47
CA TYR A 77 22.33 3.06 -12.78
C TYR A 77 20.79 3.19 -12.82
N TYR A 78 20.10 2.76 -11.76
CA TYR A 78 18.63 2.92 -11.70
C TYR A 78 18.22 4.38 -11.54
N LEU A 79 18.93 5.17 -10.71
CA LEU A 79 18.64 6.60 -10.57
C LEU A 79 18.81 7.35 -11.89
N ASP A 80 19.89 7.07 -12.63
CA ASP A 80 20.14 7.69 -13.93
C ASP A 80 19.05 7.34 -14.96
N LYS A 81 18.57 6.11 -14.94
CA LYS A 81 17.49 5.64 -15.82
C LYS A 81 16.17 6.37 -15.60
N TYR A 82 15.89 6.77 -14.35
CA TYR A 82 14.65 7.44 -13.94
C TYR A 82 14.87 8.94 -13.65
N ALA A 83 16.00 9.51 -14.09
CA ALA A 83 16.28 10.92 -13.91
C ALA A 83 15.20 11.82 -14.54
N ASN A 84 14.69 12.75 -13.76
CA ASN A 84 13.63 13.67 -14.16
C ASN A 84 13.91 15.05 -13.56
N PRO A 85 13.82 16.15 -14.35
CA PRO A 85 14.10 17.51 -13.87
C PRO A 85 13.22 17.97 -12.69
N GLU A 86 12.02 17.40 -12.57
CA GLU A 86 11.05 17.73 -11.51
C GLU A 86 11.30 16.96 -10.21
N ILE A 87 12.25 15.99 -10.24
CA ILE A 87 12.53 15.09 -9.13
C ILE A 87 13.97 15.24 -8.68
N GLU A 88 14.15 15.34 -7.38
CA GLU A 88 15.46 15.19 -6.73
C GLU A 88 15.61 13.72 -6.31
N LEU A 89 16.42 12.97 -7.09
CA LEU A 89 16.70 11.57 -6.81
C LEU A 89 17.97 11.43 -5.98
N GLN A 90 17.87 10.70 -4.88
CA GLN A 90 19.01 10.30 -4.05
C GLN A 90 18.90 8.83 -3.65
N SER A 91 20.00 8.25 -3.19
CA SER A 91 20.02 6.87 -2.69
C SER A 91 20.54 6.80 -1.26
N HIS A 92 19.97 5.86 -0.51
CA HIS A 92 20.48 5.46 0.78
C HIS A 92 20.63 3.93 0.80
N ILE A 93 21.83 3.43 1.10
CA ILE A 93 22.09 2.00 1.16
C ILE A 93 22.51 1.68 2.58
N VAL A 94 21.78 0.76 3.21
CA VAL A 94 21.96 0.41 4.61
C VAL A 94 22.27 -1.07 4.78
N TRP A 95 23.05 -1.41 5.79
CA TRP A 95 23.30 -2.78 6.21
C TRP A 95 22.27 -3.14 7.29
N ASN A 96 21.28 -3.95 6.93
CA ASN A 96 20.25 -4.39 7.88
C ASN A 96 19.68 -5.74 7.43
N SER A 97 19.57 -6.69 8.36
CA SER A 97 19.02 -8.03 8.12
C SER A 97 17.49 -8.07 7.99
N ASN A 98 16.82 -7.03 8.47
CA ASN A 98 15.36 -6.88 8.40
C ASN A 98 14.99 -5.64 7.59
N GLU A 99 14.52 -5.85 6.37
CA GLU A 99 14.13 -4.76 5.47
C GLU A 99 13.03 -3.87 6.06
N ALA A 100 12.04 -4.44 6.78
CA ALA A 100 10.97 -3.63 7.38
C ALA A 100 11.48 -2.73 8.51
N ASP A 101 12.43 -3.20 9.31
CA ASP A 101 13.05 -2.40 10.35
C ASP A 101 13.90 -1.28 9.73
N ALA A 102 14.67 -1.57 8.68
CA ALA A 102 15.43 -0.55 7.93
C ALA A 102 14.54 0.54 7.36
N ILE A 103 13.38 0.18 6.80
CA ILE A 103 12.40 1.15 6.27
C ILE A 103 11.83 2.01 7.40
N ASN A 104 11.40 1.40 8.51
CA ASN A 104 10.82 2.13 9.63
C ASN A 104 11.84 3.08 10.28
N GLU A 105 13.08 2.64 10.49
CA GLU A 105 14.17 3.49 10.99
C GLU A 105 14.43 4.69 10.07
N GLU A 106 14.42 4.47 8.76
CA GLU A 106 14.58 5.55 7.79
C GLU A 106 13.43 6.55 7.84
N VAL A 107 12.18 6.05 7.97
CA VAL A 107 10.98 6.89 8.10
C VAL A 107 10.98 7.68 9.40
N GLU A 108 11.37 7.08 10.52
CA GLU A 108 11.41 7.74 11.81
C GLU A 108 12.47 8.85 11.88
N ASN A 109 13.59 8.67 11.18
CA ASN A 109 14.70 9.63 11.20
C ASN A 109 14.57 10.75 10.15
N ASN A 110 13.60 10.66 9.24
CA ASN A 110 13.42 11.60 8.14
C ASN A 110 11.93 11.91 7.93
N ASN A 111 11.64 13.05 7.32
CA ASN A 111 10.26 13.52 7.10
C ASN A 111 9.69 13.03 5.76
N TYR A 112 9.55 11.72 5.60
CA TYR A 112 8.84 11.15 4.44
C TYR A 112 7.34 11.27 4.59
N ASP A 113 6.62 11.34 3.47
CA ASP A 113 5.16 11.40 3.41
C ASP A 113 4.53 10.20 2.68
N LEU A 114 5.36 9.36 2.04
CA LEU A 114 4.96 8.12 1.40
C LEU A 114 6.12 7.12 1.35
N VAL A 115 5.85 5.87 1.64
CA VAL A 115 6.72 4.73 1.30
C VAL A 115 6.17 4.02 0.08
N VAL A 116 7.00 3.73 -0.92
CA VAL A 116 6.64 2.93 -2.10
C VAL A 116 7.47 1.66 -2.13
N LYS A 117 6.82 0.51 -2.06
CA LYS A 117 7.47 -0.80 -2.05
C LYS A 117 6.85 -1.74 -3.08
N TYR A 118 7.71 -2.44 -3.81
CA TYR A 118 7.27 -3.51 -4.69
C TYR A 118 6.90 -4.77 -3.90
N THR A 119 5.76 -5.36 -4.22
CA THR A 119 5.37 -6.69 -3.74
C THR A 119 5.14 -7.62 -4.92
N LYS A 120 5.68 -8.85 -4.82
CA LYS A 120 5.63 -9.82 -5.91
C LYS A 120 4.21 -10.36 -6.06
N ASP A 121 3.74 -10.44 -7.31
CA ASP A 121 2.52 -11.13 -7.65
C ASP A 121 2.78 -12.64 -7.74
N GLU A 122 2.21 -13.44 -6.86
CA GLU A 122 2.22 -14.89 -7.03
C GLU A 122 1.01 -15.29 -7.89
N GLU A 123 1.28 -15.67 -9.15
CA GLU A 123 0.32 -15.93 -10.23
C GLU A 123 -0.83 -16.91 -9.91
N LYS A 124 -0.82 -17.56 -8.75
CA LYS A 124 -1.73 -18.67 -8.43
C LYS A 124 -2.85 -18.37 -7.45
N LEU A 125 -2.90 -17.19 -6.84
CA LEU A 125 -3.87 -16.91 -5.80
C LEU A 125 -4.67 -15.66 -6.12
N THR A 126 -5.99 -15.79 -6.08
CA THR A 126 -6.96 -14.71 -6.27
C THR A 126 -6.92 -13.64 -5.17
N SER A 127 -6.11 -13.86 -4.13
CA SER A 127 -5.92 -12.98 -2.98
C SER A 127 -4.57 -12.25 -3.05
N LEU A 128 -4.54 -11.02 -2.55
CA LEU A 128 -3.30 -10.26 -2.33
C LEU A 128 -2.45 -10.99 -1.29
N ILE A 129 -1.36 -11.61 -1.71
CA ILE A 129 -0.42 -12.24 -0.78
C ILE A 129 0.70 -11.27 -0.50
N PHE A 130 0.69 -10.73 0.69
CA PHE A 130 1.80 -9.96 1.23
C PHE A 130 2.82 -10.88 1.89
N THR A 131 4.11 -10.59 1.70
CA THR A 131 5.17 -11.27 2.44
C THR A 131 5.09 -10.94 3.94
N PRO A 132 5.70 -11.73 4.83
CA PRO A 132 5.80 -11.37 6.25
C PRO A 132 6.39 -9.96 6.47
N ILE A 133 7.35 -9.56 5.64
CA ILE A 133 7.96 -8.22 5.67
C ILE A 133 6.92 -7.15 5.29
N ASP A 134 6.12 -7.37 4.25
CA ASP A 134 5.07 -6.44 3.84
C ASP A 134 4.03 -6.25 4.96
N TRP A 135 3.60 -7.34 5.60
CA TRP A 135 2.69 -7.27 6.75
C TRP A 135 3.30 -6.52 7.94
N GLN A 136 4.59 -6.72 8.21
CA GLN A 136 5.28 -6.01 9.28
C GLN A 136 5.33 -4.50 8.98
N LEU A 137 5.64 -4.14 7.73
CA LEU A 137 5.67 -2.74 7.29
C LEU A 137 4.29 -2.09 7.39
N LEU A 138 3.24 -2.71 6.84
CA LEU A 138 1.88 -2.18 6.88
C LEU A 138 1.33 -1.98 8.30
N ARG A 139 1.82 -2.75 9.27
CA ARG A 139 1.39 -2.63 10.67
C ARG A 139 2.17 -1.59 11.49
N LYS A 140 3.41 -1.31 11.13
CA LYS A 140 4.33 -0.51 11.94
C LYS A 140 4.67 0.84 11.33
N CYS A 141 4.59 0.98 10.02
CA CYS A 141 4.96 2.22 9.35
C CYS A 141 4.00 3.35 9.74
N PRO A 142 4.51 4.48 10.25
CA PRO A 142 3.67 5.57 10.74
C PRO A 142 3.11 6.47 9.61
N ILE A 143 3.53 6.24 8.37
CA ILE A 143 3.08 6.99 7.19
C ILE A 143 2.47 6.05 6.13
N PRO A 144 1.71 6.55 5.15
CA PRO A 144 1.14 5.73 4.10
C PRO A 144 2.17 4.88 3.35
N VAL A 145 1.80 3.64 3.06
CA VAL A 145 2.62 2.68 2.30
C VAL A 145 1.90 2.28 1.02
N LEU A 146 2.48 2.59 -0.14
CA LEU A 146 2.00 2.16 -1.44
C LEU A 146 2.70 0.86 -1.85
N MET A 147 1.95 -0.25 -1.82
CA MET A 147 2.41 -1.54 -2.35
C MET A 147 2.19 -1.58 -3.85
N VAL A 148 3.27 -1.80 -4.60
CA VAL A 148 3.29 -1.78 -6.07
C VAL A 148 3.44 -3.20 -6.60
N ARG A 149 2.59 -3.58 -7.55
CA ARG A 149 2.68 -4.83 -8.31
C ARG A 149 3.28 -4.59 -9.69
N ASP A 150 3.54 -5.67 -10.40
CA ASP A 150 3.95 -5.66 -11.79
C ASP A 150 2.93 -4.93 -12.67
N GLY A 151 3.40 -4.35 -13.75
CA GLY A 151 2.56 -3.69 -14.75
C GLY A 151 2.60 -2.18 -14.72
N ASP A 152 2.14 -1.59 -15.79
CA ASP A 152 2.03 -0.14 -15.95
C ASP A 152 0.65 0.35 -15.50
N TRP A 153 0.54 1.57 -15.04
CA TRP A 153 -0.74 2.19 -14.74
C TRP A 153 -1.58 2.33 -16.01
N LYS A 154 -2.82 1.86 -15.92
CA LYS A 154 -3.79 1.99 -17.01
C LYS A 154 -4.33 3.42 -17.08
N HIS A 155 -5.03 3.73 -18.17
CA HIS A 155 -5.55 5.10 -18.37
C HIS A 155 -6.89 5.37 -17.67
N GLN A 156 -7.61 4.36 -17.22
CA GLN A 156 -8.97 4.49 -16.66
C GLN A 156 -9.04 4.62 -15.14
N ARG A 157 -7.99 4.79 -14.47
CA ARG A 157 -7.73 5.11 -13.05
C ARG A 157 -8.95 5.09 -12.12
N ARG A 158 -9.44 3.89 -11.83
CA ARG A 158 -10.45 3.68 -10.81
C ARG A 158 -9.77 3.40 -9.48
N ILE A 159 -10.18 4.15 -8.46
CA ILE A 159 -9.71 3.99 -7.08
C ILE A 159 -10.81 3.30 -6.31
N LEU A 160 -10.52 2.17 -5.69
CA LEU A 160 -11.41 1.47 -4.81
C LEU A 160 -11.02 1.78 -3.36
N VAL A 161 -11.93 2.35 -2.60
CA VAL A 161 -11.77 2.60 -1.17
C VAL A 161 -12.56 1.57 -0.39
N ALA A 162 -11.87 0.76 0.40
CA ALA A 162 -12.48 -0.23 1.27
C ALA A 162 -12.81 0.41 2.62
N VAL A 163 -14.09 0.43 2.97
CA VAL A 163 -14.60 1.08 4.19
C VAL A 163 -15.32 0.08 5.08
N ASN A 164 -15.25 0.28 6.38
CA ASN A 164 -16.02 -0.49 7.35
C ASN A 164 -17.21 0.35 7.83
N VAL A 165 -18.40 0.01 7.35
CA VAL A 165 -19.65 0.71 7.67
C VAL A 165 -20.54 -0.08 8.65
N SER A 166 -19.96 -0.97 9.47
CA SER A 166 -20.70 -1.72 10.49
C SER A 166 -21.39 -0.80 11.52
N GLY A 167 -20.84 0.38 11.78
CA GLY A 167 -21.40 1.35 12.73
C GLY A 167 -21.15 1.02 14.20
N GLU A 168 -20.25 0.08 14.49
CA GLU A 168 -20.03 -0.41 15.86
C GLU A 168 -19.14 0.51 16.72
N GLN A 169 -18.36 1.42 16.12
CA GLN A 169 -17.38 2.24 16.85
C GLN A 169 -17.19 3.62 16.18
N GLU A 170 -17.22 4.70 16.99
CA GLU A 170 -17.10 6.09 16.50
C GLU A 170 -15.79 6.35 15.73
N TYR A 171 -14.66 5.76 16.16
CA TYR A 171 -13.39 5.96 15.46
C TYR A 171 -13.37 5.40 14.02
N GLN A 172 -14.24 4.46 13.70
CA GLN A 172 -14.35 3.93 12.34
C GLN A 172 -14.93 4.97 11.37
N ASP A 173 -15.81 5.82 11.82
CA ASP A 173 -16.36 6.88 10.97
C ASP A 173 -15.30 7.91 10.61
N GLU A 174 -14.44 8.30 11.55
CA GLU A 174 -13.31 9.19 11.30
C GLU A 174 -12.30 8.55 10.35
N PHE A 175 -11.97 7.28 10.56
CA PHE A 175 -11.07 6.54 9.69
C PHE A 175 -11.63 6.34 8.28
N ASN A 176 -12.91 5.99 8.14
CA ASN A 176 -13.59 5.90 6.85
C ASN A 176 -13.55 7.25 6.12
N GLN A 177 -13.77 8.35 6.85
CA GLN A 177 -13.67 9.69 6.27
C GLN A 177 -12.29 9.96 5.72
N GLU A 178 -11.23 9.71 6.49
CA GLU A 178 -9.84 9.90 6.07
C GLU A 178 -9.49 9.06 4.83
N LEU A 179 -9.94 7.79 4.78
CA LEU A 179 -9.75 6.92 3.61
C LEU A 179 -10.43 7.47 2.36
N VAL A 180 -11.69 7.94 2.49
CA VAL A 180 -12.44 8.49 1.35
C VAL A 180 -11.84 9.80 0.88
N GLU A 181 -11.47 10.71 1.79
CA GLU A 181 -10.78 11.96 1.47
C GLU A 181 -9.45 11.71 0.76
N THR A 182 -8.69 10.71 1.21
CA THR A 182 -7.45 10.26 0.56
C THR A 182 -7.73 9.75 -0.86
N GLY A 183 -8.73 8.90 -1.04
CA GLY A 183 -9.14 8.39 -2.35
C GLY A 183 -9.54 9.50 -3.32
N ILE A 184 -10.37 10.45 -2.88
CA ILE A 184 -10.78 11.61 -3.68
C ILE A 184 -9.58 12.48 -4.04
N SER A 185 -8.73 12.79 -3.06
CA SER A 185 -7.55 13.62 -3.28
C SER A 185 -6.56 12.97 -4.27
N LEU A 186 -6.39 11.66 -4.20
CA LEU A 186 -5.56 10.92 -5.18
C LEU A 186 -6.22 10.92 -6.56
N ALA A 187 -7.53 10.73 -6.66
CA ALA A 187 -8.26 10.79 -7.92
C ALA A 187 -8.10 12.15 -8.61
N GLU A 188 -8.20 13.24 -7.87
CA GLU A 188 -8.00 14.61 -8.37
C GLU A 188 -6.57 14.83 -8.86
N ASN A 189 -5.56 14.40 -8.07
CA ASN A 189 -4.15 14.59 -8.40
C ASN A 189 -3.69 13.72 -9.58
N LEU A 190 -4.25 12.52 -9.74
CA LEU A 190 -3.94 11.60 -10.84
C LEU A 190 -4.76 11.88 -12.11
N ASN A 191 -5.41 13.04 -12.18
CA ASN A 191 -6.06 13.55 -13.38
C ASN A 191 -7.21 12.68 -13.91
N ARG A 192 -8.25 12.42 -13.09
CA ARG A 192 -9.56 11.83 -13.41
C ARG A 192 -9.79 10.38 -13.00
N GLY A 193 -9.50 10.02 -11.77
CA GLY A 193 -9.97 8.74 -11.23
C GLY A 193 -11.40 8.84 -10.71
N ASN A 194 -12.24 7.86 -11.00
CA ASN A 194 -13.49 7.68 -10.28
C ASN A 194 -13.21 6.93 -8.98
N VAL A 195 -13.72 7.47 -7.87
CA VAL A 195 -13.66 6.80 -6.58
C VAL A 195 -14.85 5.88 -6.42
N HIS A 196 -14.59 4.61 -6.12
CA HIS A 196 -15.58 3.62 -5.77
C HIS A 196 -15.42 3.24 -4.31
N LEU A 197 -16.54 2.99 -3.61
CA LEU A 197 -16.53 2.49 -2.24
C LEU A 197 -16.95 1.04 -2.22
N VAL A 198 -16.29 0.24 -1.37
CA VAL A 198 -16.71 -1.13 -1.08
C VAL A 198 -16.76 -1.36 0.42
N ALA A 199 -17.82 -2.02 0.87
CA ALA A 199 -17.92 -2.58 2.22
C ALA A 199 -18.27 -4.05 2.13
N ALA A 200 -17.58 -4.86 2.93
CA ALA A 200 -17.88 -6.27 3.13
C ALA A 200 -18.58 -6.46 4.47
N TYR A 201 -19.54 -7.39 4.53
CA TYR A 201 -20.19 -7.81 5.78
C TYR A 201 -20.21 -9.34 5.87
N PRO A 202 -20.01 -9.92 7.08
CA PRO A 202 -19.97 -11.36 7.23
C PRO A 202 -21.35 -11.98 7.06
N SER A 203 -21.38 -13.19 6.52
CA SER A 203 -22.56 -14.08 6.58
C SER A 203 -22.90 -14.44 8.02
N ALA A 204 -24.15 -14.88 8.25
CA ALA A 204 -24.51 -15.41 9.55
C ALA A 204 -23.61 -16.61 9.90
N PRO A 205 -23.06 -16.68 11.13
CA PRO A 205 -22.25 -17.81 11.54
C PRO A 205 -23.04 -19.12 11.43
N ILE A 206 -22.50 -20.10 10.72
CA ILE A 206 -23.14 -21.42 10.52
C ILE A 206 -23.53 -22.05 11.86
N ASN A 207 -22.73 -21.87 12.90
CA ASN A 207 -22.99 -22.37 14.23
C ASN A 207 -24.26 -21.75 14.88
N MET A 208 -24.62 -20.52 14.53
CA MET A 208 -25.86 -19.90 15.04
C MET A 208 -27.11 -20.67 14.63
N ALA A 209 -27.17 -21.19 13.40
CA ALA A 209 -28.28 -21.99 12.93
C ALA A 209 -28.35 -23.38 13.60
N ILE A 210 -27.18 -23.91 14.02
CA ILE A 210 -27.07 -25.21 14.69
C ILE A 210 -27.37 -25.09 16.19
N ASP A 211 -26.77 -24.10 16.84
CA ASP A 211 -26.87 -23.91 18.30
C ASP A 211 -28.19 -23.26 18.73
N LEU A 212 -28.83 -22.51 17.83
CA LEU A 212 -30.07 -21.80 18.04
C LEU A 212 -31.07 -22.11 16.90
N PRO A 213 -31.74 -23.29 16.92
CA PRO A 213 -32.62 -23.72 15.82
C PRO A 213 -33.80 -22.77 15.53
N GLU A 214 -34.22 -21.95 16.50
CA GLU A 214 -35.27 -20.94 16.35
C GLU A 214 -34.72 -19.59 15.84
N PHE A 215 -33.41 -19.46 15.64
CA PHE A 215 -32.81 -18.22 15.18
C PHE A 215 -33.11 -17.98 13.69
N ASN A 216 -33.73 -16.83 13.41
CA ASN A 216 -34.00 -16.43 12.03
C ASN A 216 -32.77 -15.88 11.33
N THR A 217 -31.93 -16.78 10.78
CA THR A 217 -30.67 -16.41 10.06
C THR A 217 -30.95 -15.47 8.91
N ALA A 218 -32.00 -15.68 8.12
CA ALA A 218 -32.34 -14.81 7.00
C ALA A 218 -32.78 -13.40 7.46
N GLY A 219 -33.49 -13.31 8.58
CA GLY A 219 -33.84 -12.02 9.19
C GLY A 219 -32.60 -11.26 9.69
N TYR A 220 -31.64 -11.97 10.27
CA TYR A 220 -30.36 -11.43 10.73
C TYR A 220 -29.52 -10.91 9.58
N GLU A 221 -29.32 -11.70 8.53
CA GLU A 221 -28.55 -11.32 7.33
C GLU A 221 -29.17 -10.10 6.64
N ASN A 222 -30.48 -10.08 6.47
CA ASN A 222 -31.20 -8.93 5.93
C ASN A 222 -31.04 -7.67 6.80
N GLY A 223 -31.03 -7.83 8.12
CA GLY A 223 -30.78 -6.75 9.07
C GLY A 223 -29.37 -6.15 8.92
N ILE A 224 -28.34 -7.01 8.92
CA ILE A 224 -26.94 -6.57 8.73
C ILE A 224 -26.77 -5.88 7.38
N ARG A 225 -27.25 -6.51 6.30
CA ARG A 225 -27.20 -5.92 4.97
C ARG A 225 -27.89 -4.57 4.92
N GLY A 226 -29.09 -4.47 5.50
CA GLY A 226 -29.86 -3.23 5.57
C GLY A 226 -29.09 -2.11 6.28
N GLN A 227 -28.48 -2.43 7.42
CA GLN A 227 -27.68 -1.46 8.17
C GLN A 227 -26.46 -0.98 7.37
N HIS A 228 -25.71 -1.91 6.74
CA HIS A 228 -24.56 -1.56 5.90
C HIS A 228 -24.97 -0.68 4.71
N LEU A 229 -26.12 -0.94 4.07
CA LEU A 229 -26.64 -0.11 2.99
C LEU A 229 -27.03 1.29 3.46
N ILE A 230 -27.63 1.43 4.65
CA ILE A 230 -27.96 2.73 5.24
C ILE A 230 -26.70 3.52 5.55
N ASN A 231 -25.73 2.91 6.19
CA ASN A 231 -24.48 3.56 6.58
C ASN A 231 -23.64 3.92 5.34
N MET A 232 -23.55 3.03 4.35
CA MET A 232 -22.90 3.31 3.06
C MET A 232 -23.58 4.49 2.34
N LYS A 233 -24.92 4.55 2.35
CA LYS A 233 -25.66 5.68 1.76
C LYS A 233 -25.32 7.00 2.47
N ALA A 234 -25.26 7.02 3.80
CA ALA A 234 -24.87 8.20 4.55
C ALA A 234 -23.44 8.64 4.22
N LEU A 235 -22.48 7.70 4.18
CA LEU A 235 -21.09 7.97 3.84
C LEU A 235 -20.97 8.54 2.42
N ARG A 236 -21.52 7.87 1.40
CA ARG A 236 -21.43 8.35 0.00
C ARG A 236 -22.06 9.71 -0.22
N GLN A 237 -23.19 10.01 0.44
CA GLN A 237 -23.85 11.31 0.33
C GLN A 237 -23.02 12.44 0.91
N ARG A 238 -22.28 12.19 1.99
CA ARG A 238 -21.37 13.17 2.61
C ARG A 238 -20.27 13.61 1.65
N PHE A 239 -19.80 12.71 0.77
CA PHE A 239 -18.71 12.96 -0.17
C PHE A 239 -19.19 13.17 -1.63
N GLY A 240 -20.47 13.16 -1.89
CA GLY A 240 -21.02 13.35 -3.24
C GLY A 240 -20.69 12.20 -4.19
N ILE A 241 -20.50 10.97 -3.67
CA ILE A 241 -20.20 9.80 -4.48
C ILE A 241 -21.52 9.18 -4.97
N ASP A 242 -21.60 8.89 -6.27
CA ASP A 242 -22.79 8.30 -6.90
C ASP A 242 -23.07 6.88 -6.39
N GLU A 243 -24.34 6.48 -6.44
CA GLU A 243 -24.77 5.17 -6.00
C GLU A 243 -24.11 4.03 -6.78
N ASP A 244 -23.96 4.21 -8.09
CA ASP A 244 -23.36 3.23 -9.00
C ASP A 244 -21.86 3.00 -8.70
N HIS A 245 -21.25 3.88 -7.92
CA HIS A 245 -19.86 3.76 -7.45
C HIS A 245 -19.77 3.18 -6.04
N THR A 246 -20.85 2.60 -5.49
CA THR A 246 -20.83 2.03 -4.15
C THR A 246 -21.30 0.57 -4.15
N LEU A 247 -20.53 -0.28 -3.47
CA LEU A 247 -20.82 -1.71 -3.38
C LEU A 247 -20.84 -2.16 -1.92
N VAL A 248 -21.89 -2.87 -1.55
CA VAL A 248 -21.99 -3.58 -0.28
C VAL A 248 -22.13 -5.06 -0.61
N ARG A 249 -21.21 -5.89 -0.15
CA ARG A 249 -21.11 -7.31 -0.49
C ARG A 249 -21.04 -8.16 0.77
N GLU A 250 -21.67 -9.32 0.70
CA GLU A 250 -21.54 -10.38 1.69
C GLU A 250 -20.23 -11.14 1.45
N GLY A 251 -19.51 -11.46 2.51
CA GLY A 251 -18.28 -12.23 2.50
C GLY A 251 -17.19 -11.61 3.36
N PHE A 252 -16.04 -12.25 3.39
CA PHE A 252 -14.87 -11.74 4.10
C PHE A 252 -14.17 -10.65 3.29
N PRO A 253 -13.65 -9.58 3.92
CA PRO A 253 -12.95 -8.49 3.22
C PRO A 253 -11.83 -8.97 2.30
N GLU A 254 -11.06 -9.96 2.73
CA GLU A 254 -9.95 -10.55 1.98
C GLU A 254 -10.35 -11.24 0.66
N GLU A 255 -11.62 -11.59 0.51
CA GLU A 255 -12.20 -12.18 -0.71
C GLU A 255 -12.95 -11.12 -1.52
N VAL A 256 -13.81 -10.35 -0.84
CA VAL A 256 -14.69 -9.35 -1.46
C VAL A 256 -13.90 -8.21 -2.09
N ILE A 257 -12.92 -7.65 -1.39
CA ILE A 257 -12.18 -6.48 -1.87
C ILE A 257 -11.41 -6.79 -3.16
N PRO A 258 -10.62 -7.89 -3.27
CA PRO A 258 -9.94 -8.26 -4.50
C PRO A 258 -10.90 -8.59 -5.66
N GLU A 259 -12.02 -9.24 -5.37
CA GLU A 259 -13.04 -9.55 -6.38
C GLU A 259 -13.64 -8.27 -6.97
N VAL A 260 -14.06 -7.34 -6.11
CA VAL A 260 -14.60 -6.04 -6.53
C VAL A 260 -13.56 -5.23 -7.27
N ALA A 261 -12.32 -5.17 -6.77
CA ALA A 261 -11.24 -4.45 -7.43
C ALA A 261 -11.00 -4.96 -8.86
N LYS A 262 -11.01 -6.28 -9.04
CA LYS A 262 -10.92 -6.92 -10.35
C LYS A 262 -12.15 -6.63 -11.22
N GLY A 263 -13.36 -6.71 -10.64
CA GLY A 263 -14.62 -6.50 -11.35
C GLY A 263 -14.77 -5.09 -11.92
N ILE A 264 -14.29 -4.08 -11.20
CA ILE A 264 -14.30 -2.68 -11.67
C ILE A 264 -13.00 -2.28 -12.37
N ASP A 265 -12.05 -3.19 -12.56
CA ASP A 265 -10.71 -2.90 -13.08
C ASP A 265 -10.01 -1.76 -12.31
N ALA A 266 -10.04 -1.85 -10.96
CA ALA A 266 -9.42 -0.85 -10.09
C ALA A 266 -7.89 -0.88 -10.24
N GLU A 267 -7.28 0.30 -10.30
CA GLU A 267 -5.83 0.44 -10.36
C GLU A 267 -5.18 0.66 -8.99
N LEU A 268 -5.95 1.20 -8.06
CA LEU A 268 -5.54 1.44 -6.68
C LEU A 268 -6.64 0.96 -5.75
N VAL A 269 -6.25 0.31 -4.67
CA VAL A 269 -7.11 -0.06 -3.53
C VAL A 269 -6.56 0.64 -2.29
N ILE A 270 -7.42 1.28 -1.53
CA ILE A 270 -7.12 1.99 -0.27
C ILE A 270 -7.92 1.35 0.83
#